data_5139d4a3b29d6e434197324e619bad71
#
_entry.id   5139d4a3b29d6e434197324e619bad71
#
_cell.length_a   1.000
_cell.length_b   1.000
_cell.length_c   1.000
_cell.angle_alpha   90.00
_cell.angle_beta   90.00
_cell.angle_gamma   90.00
#
_symmetry.space_group_name_H-M   'P 1'
#
loop_
_entity.id
_entity.type
_entity.pdbx_description
1 polymer ?
#
loop_
_entity_poly.entity_id
_entity_poly.type
_entity_poly.pdbx_seq_one_letter_code
_entity_poly.pdbx_strand_id
1 'polypeptide(L)'
;MRRLPSFFALRAFEAAARHGSFTQAGQELNLTPSAISHQVRALEEWFERLFIRNVRQVTLTDDGRRLLESLTVAFDQIEDACAQLRPKVQQRELAVHCAPSFASKWLGPRLSQFMHTHPMITIRLSSSAEPADLRKEENLDVDITYGAPPERAGIIVESLGLELTVPMCRPSLLEALPAISPADLATCTLIESQLNPVKWADWFSLNGQRLPEKAHPSFDRGALAIAAAVDGLGLALETTRFAEAELARGDLVLIEGPQFRRIERETHFICYRKADRDNAQLLAFRSWLAKQLAASTAASI
;
A
#
# COMPACT_ATOMS: atom_id res chain seq x y z
N MET A 1 24.51 -12.44 34.38
CA MET A 1 23.60 -11.29 34.53
C MET A 1 23.88 -10.33 33.37
N ARG A 2 22.84 -9.93 32.59
CA ARG A 2 23.05 -8.95 31.49
C ARG A 2 23.37 -7.58 32.10
N ARG A 3 24.47 -6.95 31.68
CA ARG A 3 24.82 -5.55 32.04
C ARG A 3 24.27 -4.66 30.94
N LEU A 4 23.16 -4.00 31.17
CA LEU A 4 22.52 -3.07 30.25
C LEU A 4 22.35 -1.71 30.94
N PRO A 5 22.43 -0.60 30.20
CA PRO A 5 21.99 0.70 30.67
C PRO A 5 20.49 0.69 31.02
N SER A 6 20.01 1.75 31.66
CA SER A 6 18.59 1.92 31.91
C SER A 6 17.79 1.86 30.61
N PHE A 7 16.74 1.02 30.59
CA PHE A 7 15.84 0.94 29.43
C PHE A 7 15.20 2.28 29.08
N PHE A 8 14.93 3.09 30.09
CA PHE A 8 14.40 4.42 29.94
C PHE A 8 15.40 5.37 29.24
N ALA A 9 16.69 5.27 29.58
CA ALA A 9 17.75 6.03 28.93
C ALA A 9 17.95 5.61 27.46
N LEU A 10 17.87 4.29 27.19
CA LEU A 10 17.92 3.77 25.80
C LEU A 10 16.74 4.27 24.97
N ARG A 11 15.51 4.28 25.50
CA ARG A 11 14.33 4.84 24.80
C ARG A 11 14.45 6.34 24.56
N ALA A 12 14.92 7.09 25.55
CA ALA A 12 15.12 8.53 25.41
C ALA A 12 16.16 8.88 24.34
N PHE A 13 17.24 8.09 24.25
CA PHE A 13 18.25 8.22 23.23
C PHE A 13 17.68 7.88 21.84
N GLU A 14 17.01 6.72 21.68
CA GLU A 14 16.44 6.30 20.39
C GLU A 14 15.48 7.36 19.84
N ALA A 15 14.53 7.83 20.64
CA ALA A 15 13.59 8.87 20.25
C ALA A 15 14.29 10.19 19.87
N ALA A 16 15.26 10.64 20.67
CA ALA A 16 16.03 11.86 20.40
C ALA A 16 16.86 11.74 19.11
N ALA A 17 17.42 10.57 18.86
CA ALA A 17 18.23 10.28 17.68
C ALA A 17 17.40 10.22 16.41
N ARG A 18 16.26 9.54 16.45
CA ARG A 18 15.33 9.39 15.33
C ARG A 18 14.69 10.72 14.93
N HIS A 19 14.32 11.56 15.88
CA HIS A 19 13.78 12.90 15.63
C HIS A 19 14.83 13.97 15.34
N GLY A 20 16.10 13.73 15.67
CA GLY A 20 17.13 14.78 15.66
C GLY A 20 16.84 15.95 16.61
N SER A 21 15.95 15.74 17.62
CA SER A 21 15.40 16.78 18.47
C SER A 21 14.99 16.25 19.85
N PHE A 22 15.58 16.83 20.89
CA PHE A 22 15.17 16.53 22.28
C PHE A 22 13.73 17.01 22.61
N THR A 23 13.27 18.04 21.93
CA THR A 23 11.89 18.56 22.12
C THR A 23 10.87 17.60 21.54
N GLN A 24 11.07 17.10 20.33
CA GLN A 24 10.15 16.14 19.71
C GLN A 24 10.19 14.78 20.42
N ALA A 25 11.36 14.31 20.84
CA ALA A 25 11.47 13.13 21.68
C ALA A 25 10.71 13.27 23.02
N GLY A 26 10.77 14.47 23.62
CA GLY A 26 9.99 14.78 24.82
C GLY A 26 8.50 14.71 24.59
N GLN A 27 8.00 15.24 23.48
CA GLN A 27 6.58 15.15 23.08
C GLN A 27 6.15 13.69 22.89
N GLU A 28 6.92 12.89 22.17
CA GLU A 28 6.62 11.47 21.95
C GLU A 28 6.57 10.66 23.25
N LEU A 29 7.53 10.90 24.15
CA LEU A 29 7.64 10.15 25.40
C LEU A 29 6.87 10.76 26.58
N ASN A 30 6.11 11.83 26.37
CA ASN A 30 5.41 12.61 27.39
C ASN A 30 6.37 13.09 28.52
N LEU A 31 7.52 13.61 28.10
CA LEU A 31 8.57 14.12 29.00
C LEU A 31 8.99 15.55 28.63
N THR A 32 9.65 16.24 29.55
CA THR A 32 10.26 17.53 29.25
C THR A 32 11.58 17.32 28.46
N PRO A 33 11.97 18.29 27.60
CA PRO A 33 13.26 18.22 26.90
C PRO A 33 14.46 18.10 27.84
N SER A 34 14.37 18.69 29.04
CA SER A 34 15.42 18.57 30.08
C SER A 34 15.51 17.14 30.64
N ALA A 35 14.37 16.45 30.82
CA ALA A 35 14.35 15.05 31.25
C ALA A 35 14.97 14.13 30.17
N ILE A 36 14.66 14.33 28.91
CA ILE A 36 15.30 13.61 27.79
C ILE A 36 16.82 13.86 27.82
N SER A 37 17.26 15.12 27.93
CA SER A 37 18.68 15.45 28.00
C SER A 37 19.39 14.79 29.19
N HIS A 38 18.72 14.69 30.33
CA HIS A 38 19.26 14.00 31.51
C HIS A 38 19.42 12.50 31.27
N GLN A 39 18.42 11.84 30.67
CA GLN A 39 18.48 10.41 30.35
C GLN A 39 19.59 10.10 29.31
N VAL A 40 19.72 10.96 28.30
CA VAL A 40 20.79 10.81 27.31
C VAL A 40 22.17 10.97 27.96
N ARG A 41 22.35 11.93 28.88
CA ARG A 41 23.63 12.07 29.60
C ARG A 41 23.94 10.82 30.46
N ALA A 42 22.95 10.29 31.15
CA ALA A 42 23.12 9.05 31.92
C ALA A 42 23.52 7.87 31.03
N LEU A 43 23.06 7.85 29.76
CA LEU A 43 23.48 6.85 28.78
C LEU A 43 24.93 7.10 28.30
N GLU A 44 25.31 8.36 28.08
CA GLU A 44 26.67 8.76 27.71
C GLU A 44 27.74 8.52 28.82
N GLU A 45 27.29 8.26 30.08
CA GLU A 45 28.18 7.77 31.16
C GLU A 45 28.56 6.27 30.98
N TRP A 46 27.73 5.50 30.25
CA TRP A 46 28.01 4.10 29.93
C TRP A 46 28.86 3.94 28.66
N PHE A 47 28.69 4.87 27.73
CA PHE A 47 29.34 4.91 26.44
C PHE A 47 30.05 6.25 26.30
N GLU A 48 30.93 6.40 25.35
CA GLU A 48 31.43 7.71 24.97
C GLU A 48 30.30 8.58 24.39
N ARG A 49 30.60 9.80 23.98
CA ARG A 49 29.60 10.74 23.43
C ARG A 49 28.84 10.13 22.25
N LEU A 50 27.52 10.09 22.36
CA LEU A 50 26.62 9.59 21.31
C LEU A 50 26.09 10.71 20.42
N PHE A 51 26.07 11.95 20.93
CA PHE A 51 25.64 13.13 20.18
C PHE A 51 26.75 14.18 20.06
N ILE A 52 26.81 14.80 18.88
CA ILE A 52 27.59 16.03 18.63
C ILE A 52 26.62 17.20 18.89
N ARG A 53 26.93 18.01 19.91
CA ARG A 53 26.08 19.16 20.29
C ARG A 53 26.54 20.40 19.54
N ASN A 54 25.83 20.77 18.47
CA ASN A 54 25.96 22.06 17.80
C ASN A 54 24.81 22.98 18.24
N VAL A 55 25.01 24.30 18.17
CA VAL A 55 24.10 25.34 18.70
C VAL A 55 22.68 25.25 18.07
N ARG A 56 22.51 24.59 16.94
CA ARG A 56 21.23 24.51 16.21
C ARG A 56 20.74 23.11 15.81
N GLN A 57 21.56 22.06 15.97
CA GLN A 57 21.20 20.71 15.57
C GLN A 57 21.86 19.67 16.48
N VAL A 58 21.12 18.61 16.75
CA VAL A 58 21.57 17.41 17.44
C VAL A 58 21.91 16.37 16.38
N THR A 59 23.21 16.11 16.18
CA THR A 59 23.69 15.10 15.23
C THR A 59 24.33 13.94 15.97
N LEU A 60 24.24 12.74 15.42
CA LEU A 60 24.84 11.54 16.00
C LEU A 60 26.32 11.43 15.69
N THR A 61 27.08 10.89 16.65
CA THR A 61 28.43 10.34 16.39
C THR A 61 28.31 9.02 15.62
N ASP A 62 29.41 8.44 15.14
CA ASP A 62 29.41 7.13 14.48
C ASP A 62 28.93 6.03 15.43
N ASP A 63 29.33 6.08 16.71
CA ASP A 63 28.86 5.15 17.72
C ASP A 63 27.36 5.37 18.04
N GLY A 64 26.92 6.62 18.06
CA GLY A 64 25.50 6.96 18.16
C GLY A 64 24.66 6.37 17.02
N ARG A 65 25.16 6.40 15.78
CA ARG A 65 24.45 5.78 14.63
C ARG A 65 24.35 4.26 14.77
N ARG A 66 25.46 3.60 15.09
CA ARG A 66 25.49 2.13 15.33
C ARG A 66 24.55 1.71 16.45
N LEU A 67 24.53 2.48 17.53
CA LEU A 67 23.64 2.20 18.66
C LEU A 67 22.17 2.40 18.26
N LEU A 68 21.83 3.46 17.52
CA LEU A 68 20.48 3.71 17.02
C LEU A 68 19.98 2.56 16.17
N GLU A 69 20.74 2.12 15.16
CA GLU A 69 20.38 0.99 14.29
C GLU A 69 20.07 -0.28 15.09
N SER A 70 20.94 -0.59 16.07
CA SER A 70 20.78 -1.77 16.92
C SER A 70 19.58 -1.66 17.86
N LEU A 71 19.32 -0.47 18.42
CA LEU A 71 18.20 -0.24 19.34
C LEU A 71 16.87 -0.25 18.62
N THR A 72 16.78 0.32 17.43
CA THR A 72 15.54 0.29 16.63
C THR A 72 15.10 -1.15 16.41
N VAL A 73 16.00 -2.02 15.94
CA VAL A 73 15.70 -3.44 15.74
C VAL A 73 15.30 -4.14 17.05
N ALA A 74 16.02 -3.85 18.15
CA ALA A 74 15.73 -4.47 19.45
C ALA A 74 14.38 -4.01 20.03
N PHE A 75 14.03 -2.74 19.89
CA PHE A 75 12.76 -2.21 20.35
C PHE A 75 11.59 -2.71 19.52
N ASP A 76 11.73 -2.82 18.20
CA ASP A 76 10.75 -3.46 17.33
C ASP A 76 10.47 -4.91 17.77
N GLN A 77 11.51 -5.68 18.12
CA GLN A 77 11.36 -7.05 18.63
C GLN A 77 10.65 -7.11 20.00
N ILE A 78 10.94 -6.16 20.90
CA ILE A 78 10.28 -6.07 22.20
C ILE A 78 8.81 -5.68 22.02
N GLU A 79 8.52 -4.73 21.14
CA GLU A 79 7.17 -4.29 20.81
C GLU A 79 6.34 -5.45 20.24
N ASP A 80 6.88 -6.19 19.29
CA ASP A 80 6.26 -7.39 18.71
C ASP A 80 5.95 -8.44 19.80
N ALA A 81 6.91 -8.71 20.70
CA ALA A 81 6.72 -9.66 21.79
C ALA A 81 5.62 -9.20 22.77
N CYS A 82 5.57 -7.91 23.09
CA CYS A 82 4.53 -7.33 23.94
C CYS A 82 3.15 -7.36 23.26
N ALA A 83 3.09 -7.07 21.97
CA ALA A 83 1.85 -7.11 21.19
C ALA A 83 1.23 -8.52 21.16
N GLN A 84 2.07 -9.58 21.09
CA GLN A 84 1.61 -10.97 21.15
C GLN A 84 0.97 -11.35 22.49
N LEU A 85 1.34 -10.69 23.58
CA LEU A 85 0.87 -10.96 24.93
C LEU A 85 -0.30 -10.06 25.37
N ARG A 86 -0.59 -8.98 24.61
CA ARG A 86 -1.77 -8.15 24.90
C ARG A 86 -3.03 -9.03 24.83
N PRO A 87 -3.94 -8.97 25.82
CA PRO A 87 -5.22 -9.66 25.71
C PRO A 87 -5.91 -9.14 24.44
N LYS A 88 -6.07 -10.01 23.44
CA LYS A 88 -6.91 -9.69 22.28
C LYS A 88 -8.32 -9.48 22.85
N VAL A 89 -8.71 -8.24 23.09
CA VAL A 89 -10.12 -7.90 23.22
C VAL A 89 -10.75 -8.56 22.00
N GLN A 90 -11.82 -9.35 22.19
CA GLN A 90 -12.54 -9.98 21.10
C GLN A 90 -13.10 -8.87 20.21
N GLN A 91 -12.25 -8.23 19.43
CA GLN A 91 -12.65 -7.29 18.41
C GLN A 91 -13.30 -8.12 17.32
N ARG A 92 -14.61 -8.01 17.27
CA ARG A 92 -15.42 -8.53 16.18
C ARG A 92 -15.22 -7.68 14.90
N GLU A 93 -14.41 -6.62 14.98
CA GLU A 93 -14.12 -5.71 13.88
C GLU A 93 -12.76 -6.06 13.27
N LEU A 94 -12.72 -6.17 11.94
CA LEU A 94 -11.50 -6.25 11.15
C LEU A 94 -11.34 -4.93 10.39
N ALA A 95 -10.30 -4.19 10.71
CA ALA A 95 -10.00 -2.91 10.09
C ALA A 95 -9.13 -3.11 8.85
N VAL A 96 -9.68 -2.76 7.69
CA VAL A 96 -9.03 -2.90 6.39
C VAL A 96 -8.82 -1.52 5.77
N HIS A 97 -7.60 -1.24 5.37
CA HIS A 97 -7.27 -0.09 4.53
C HIS A 97 -6.90 -0.59 3.14
N CYS A 98 -7.20 0.17 2.10
CA CYS A 98 -6.75 -0.17 0.76
C CYS A 98 -6.75 1.04 -0.19
N ALA A 99 -6.13 0.86 -1.37
CA ALA A 99 -6.17 1.85 -2.44
C ALA A 99 -7.63 2.16 -2.86
N PRO A 100 -7.97 3.43 -3.14
CA PRO A 100 -9.37 3.85 -3.37
C PRO A 100 -10.06 3.16 -4.54
N SER A 101 -9.36 2.91 -5.65
CA SER A 101 -9.94 2.20 -6.79
C SER A 101 -10.23 0.75 -6.46
N PHE A 102 -9.35 0.08 -5.71
CA PHE A 102 -9.58 -1.28 -5.24
C PHE A 102 -10.77 -1.33 -4.28
N ALA A 103 -10.85 -0.37 -3.34
CA ALA A 103 -11.98 -0.26 -2.42
C ALA A 103 -13.33 -0.14 -3.15
N SER A 104 -13.42 0.80 -4.09
CA SER A 104 -14.69 1.14 -4.73
C SER A 104 -15.09 0.18 -5.85
N LYS A 105 -14.12 -0.32 -6.62
CA LYS A 105 -14.38 -1.10 -7.83
C LYS A 105 -14.39 -2.61 -7.60
N TRP A 106 -13.58 -3.10 -6.66
CA TRP A 106 -13.42 -4.54 -6.50
C TRP A 106 -13.81 -5.07 -5.12
N LEU A 107 -13.26 -4.52 -4.04
CA LEU A 107 -13.46 -5.03 -2.68
C LEU A 107 -14.86 -4.70 -2.15
N GLY A 108 -15.24 -3.42 -2.18
CA GLY A 108 -16.51 -2.93 -1.62
C GLY A 108 -17.74 -3.68 -2.14
N PRO A 109 -17.89 -3.85 -3.48
CA PRO A 109 -19.03 -4.62 -4.04
C PRO A 109 -19.12 -6.06 -3.54
N ARG A 110 -18.04 -6.65 -3.06
CA ARG A 110 -17.94 -8.04 -2.59
C ARG A 110 -18.10 -8.22 -1.08
N LEU A 111 -17.94 -7.14 -0.30
CA LEU A 111 -17.97 -7.21 1.18
C LEU A 111 -19.31 -7.72 1.74
N SER A 112 -20.43 -7.47 1.06
CA SER A 112 -21.73 -8.00 1.49
C SER A 112 -21.71 -9.52 1.58
N GLN A 113 -21.07 -10.21 0.63
CA GLN A 113 -20.92 -11.66 0.64
C GLN A 113 -20.02 -12.12 1.80
N PHE A 114 -18.92 -11.41 2.07
CA PHE A 114 -18.08 -11.71 3.22
C PHE A 114 -18.86 -11.62 4.54
N MET A 115 -19.56 -10.51 4.77
CA MET A 115 -20.35 -10.28 5.98
C MET A 115 -21.49 -11.31 6.12
N HIS A 116 -22.07 -11.75 5.02
CA HIS A 116 -23.09 -12.80 5.05
C HIS A 116 -22.52 -14.17 5.46
N THR A 117 -21.31 -14.50 4.96
CA THR A 117 -20.64 -15.78 5.30
C THR A 117 -19.93 -15.75 6.65
N HIS A 118 -19.62 -14.57 7.18
CA HIS A 118 -18.94 -14.37 8.46
C HIS A 118 -19.68 -13.32 9.31
N PRO A 119 -20.92 -13.59 9.77
CA PRO A 119 -21.78 -12.59 10.43
C PRO A 119 -21.23 -12.07 11.76
N MET A 120 -20.23 -12.75 12.33
CA MET A 120 -19.57 -12.35 13.56
C MET A 120 -18.37 -11.40 13.34
N ILE A 121 -18.02 -11.10 12.08
CA ILE A 121 -16.93 -10.22 11.71
C ILE A 121 -17.51 -8.96 11.07
N THR A 122 -17.27 -7.82 11.71
CA THR A 122 -17.58 -6.51 11.12
C THR A 122 -16.34 -5.97 10.40
N ILE A 123 -16.51 -5.48 9.17
CA ILE A 123 -15.42 -4.84 8.42
C ILE A 123 -15.52 -3.32 8.59
N ARG A 124 -14.40 -2.70 8.98
CA ARG A 124 -14.20 -1.26 8.87
C ARG A 124 -13.25 -1.00 7.73
N LEU A 125 -13.80 -0.53 6.60
CA LEU A 125 -13.02 -0.22 5.39
C LEU A 125 -12.68 1.26 5.35
N SER A 126 -11.40 1.56 5.20
CA SER A 126 -10.87 2.89 4.90
C SER A 126 -10.05 2.89 3.63
N SER A 127 -9.88 4.04 2.98
CA SER A 127 -9.06 4.10 1.76
C SER A 127 -8.33 5.44 1.62
N SER A 128 -7.07 5.36 1.16
CA SER A 128 -6.28 6.52 0.74
C SER A 128 -5.32 6.13 -0.38
N ALA A 129 -4.73 7.14 -1.05
CA ALA A 129 -3.74 6.90 -2.09
C ALA A 129 -2.38 6.45 -1.50
N GLU A 130 -2.10 6.81 -0.26
CA GLU A 130 -0.88 6.44 0.43
C GLU A 130 -1.08 5.13 1.20
N PRO A 131 -0.14 4.18 1.11
CA PRO A 131 -0.17 2.96 1.90
C PRO A 131 -0.11 3.27 3.40
N ALA A 132 -0.91 2.58 4.19
CA ALA A 132 -0.89 2.72 5.64
C ALA A 132 0.38 2.11 6.25
N ASP A 133 0.84 2.67 7.35
CA ASP A 133 1.93 2.08 8.12
C ASP A 133 1.38 1.28 9.31
N LEU A 134 1.17 -0.01 9.08
CA LEU A 134 0.65 -0.96 10.09
C LEU A 134 1.47 -1.00 11.39
N ARG A 135 2.71 -0.53 11.40
CA ARG A 135 3.52 -0.43 12.63
C ARG A 135 3.12 0.74 13.51
N LYS A 136 2.55 1.79 12.90
CA LYS A 136 2.12 3.03 13.59
C LYS A 136 0.63 3.05 13.86
N GLU A 137 -0.14 2.37 13.02
CA GLU A 137 -1.62 2.36 13.08
C GLU A 137 -2.12 1.12 13.80
N GLU A 138 -2.09 1.13 15.14
CA GLU A 138 -2.53 0.00 15.97
C GLU A 138 -3.98 -0.44 15.70
N ASN A 139 -4.83 0.47 15.24
CA ASN A 139 -6.25 0.23 14.95
C ASN A 139 -6.51 -0.26 13.51
N LEU A 140 -5.46 -0.64 12.79
CA LEU A 140 -5.56 -1.17 11.45
C LEU A 140 -4.97 -2.59 11.42
N ASP A 141 -5.70 -3.54 10.84
CA ASP A 141 -5.29 -4.95 10.79
C ASP A 141 -4.68 -5.33 9.44
N VAL A 142 -5.21 -4.76 8.37
CA VAL A 142 -4.85 -5.10 6.99
C VAL A 142 -4.68 -3.83 6.16
N ASP A 143 -3.60 -3.77 5.38
CA ASP A 143 -3.43 -2.79 4.31
C ASP A 143 -3.30 -3.50 2.97
N ILE A 144 -4.13 -3.14 1.98
CA ILE A 144 -4.01 -3.63 0.60
C ILE A 144 -3.41 -2.51 -0.24
N THR A 145 -2.11 -2.62 -0.48
CA THR A 145 -1.32 -1.63 -1.21
C THR A 145 -1.43 -1.79 -2.72
N TYR A 146 -1.19 -0.71 -3.46
CA TYR A 146 -1.16 -0.67 -4.91
C TYR A 146 0.20 -0.17 -5.41
N GLY A 147 0.77 -0.85 -6.40
CA GLY A 147 2.07 -0.52 -6.99
C GLY A 147 3.16 -1.51 -6.59
N ALA A 148 4.26 -1.05 -6.01
CA ALA A 148 5.34 -1.90 -5.57
C ALA A 148 5.06 -2.50 -4.17
N PRO A 149 5.47 -3.76 -3.91
CA PRO A 149 5.33 -4.34 -2.58
C PRO A 149 6.16 -3.56 -1.56
N PRO A 150 5.59 -3.17 -0.41
CA PRO A 150 6.36 -2.48 0.62
C PRO A 150 7.31 -3.45 1.33
N GLU A 151 8.57 -3.03 1.49
CA GLU A 151 9.53 -3.77 2.31
C GLU A 151 9.55 -3.18 3.73
N ARG A 152 8.93 -3.87 4.69
CA ARG A 152 8.84 -3.43 6.09
C ARG A 152 9.06 -4.59 7.06
N ALA A 153 9.99 -4.44 7.99
CA ALA A 153 10.25 -5.44 9.03
C ALA A 153 8.98 -5.69 9.86
N GLY A 154 8.70 -6.96 10.18
CA GLY A 154 7.53 -7.36 10.98
C GLY A 154 6.21 -7.41 10.20
N ILE A 155 6.18 -7.01 8.93
CA ILE A 155 5.00 -7.06 8.06
C ILE A 155 5.15 -8.23 7.07
N ILE A 156 4.10 -9.02 6.93
CA ILE A 156 3.96 -10.01 5.86
C ILE A 156 3.29 -9.32 4.68
N VAL A 157 3.85 -9.52 3.50
CA VAL A 157 3.37 -8.99 2.23
C VAL A 157 3.10 -10.16 1.30
N GLU A 158 1.87 -10.29 0.83
CA GLU A 158 1.46 -11.35 -0.10
C GLU A 158 0.84 -10.72 -1.34
N SER A 159 1.22 -11.20 -2.52
CA SER A 159 0.62 -10.76 -3.78
C SER A 159 -0.84 -11.20 -3.89
N LEU A 160 -1.69 -10.33 -4.43
CA LEU A 160 -3.07 -10.67 -4.82
C LEU A 160 -3.16 -11.28 -6.24
N GLY A 161 -2.02 -11.74 -6.77
CA GLY A 161 -1.90 -12.39 -8.06
C GLY A 161 -1.67 -11.43 -9.22
N LEU A 162 -1.48 -12.01 -10.40
CA LEU A 162 -1.30 -11.29 -11.65
C LEU A 162 -2.58 -10.54 -12.05
N GLU A 163 -2.41 -9.36 -12.58
CA GLU A 163 -3.47 -8.51 -13.10
C GLU A 163 -3.19 -8.19 -14.55
N LEU A 164 -4.23 -8.36 -15.36
CA LEU A 164 -4.19 -8.03 -16.77
C LEU A 164 -4.53 -6.54 -16.94
N THR A 165 -3.58 -5.76 -17.46
CA THR A 165 -3.77 -4.34 -17.81
C THR A 165 -3.83 -4.20 -19.32
N VAL A 166 -4.96 -3.68 -19.83
CA VAL A 166 -5.24 -3.55 -21.25
C VAL A 166 -5.97 -2.23 -21.54
N PRO A 167 -5.86 -1.72 -22.77
CA PRO A 167 -6.70 -0.62 -23.23
C PRO A 167 -8.18 -1.02 -23.25
N MET A 168 -9.05 -0.10 -22.83
CA MET A 168 -10.50 -0.27 -22.85
C MET A 168 -11.21 1.03 -23.19
N CYS A 169 -12.37 0.93 -23.82
CA CYS A 169 -13.19 2.08 -24.17
C CYS A 169 -14.67 1.70 -24.25
N ARG A 170 -15.53 2.71 -24.37
CA ARG A 170 -16.96 2.46 -24.70
C ARG A 170 -17.09 1.83 -26.11
N PRO A 171 -18.06 0.93 -26.35
CA PRO A 171 -18.24 0.22 -27.61
C PRO A 171 -18.31 1.13 -28.83
N SER A 172 -19.06 2.25 -28.75
CA SER A 172 -19.23 3.17 -29.87
C SER A 172 -17.95 3.85 -30.35
N LEU A 173 -16.93 3.95 -29.49
CA LEU A 173 -15.62 4.47 -29.88
C LEU A 173 -14.84 3.42 -30.70
N LEU A 174 -15.00 2.15 -30.35
CA LEU A 174 -14.38 1.03 -31.06
C LEU A 174 -14.97 0.85 -32.47
N GLU A 175 -16.29 0.96 -32.60
CA GLU A 175 -17.02 0.85 -33.88
C GLU A 175 -16.60 1.94 -34.87
N ALA A 176 -16.14 3.09 -34.39
CA ALA A 176 -15.66 4.17 -35.21
C ALA A 176 -14.25 3.95 -35.84
N LEU A 177 -13.52 2.91 -35.38
CA LEU A 177 -12.17 2.56 -35.82
C LEU A 177 -12.25 1.41 -36.86
N PRO A 178 -11.89 1.63 -38.14
CA PRO A 178 -12.11 0.67 -39.25
C PRO A 178 -11.22 -0.58 -39.20
N ALA A 179 -10.07 -0.48 -38.55
CA ALA A 179 -9.17 -1.59 -38.24
C ALA A 179 -8.38 -1.17 -37.02
N ILE A 180 -8.25 -2.05 -36.02
CA ILE A 180 -7.59 -1.67 -34.77
C ILE A 180 -6.22 -2.28 -34.72
N SER A 181 -5.21 -1.42 -34.79
CA SER A 181 -3.82 -1.75 -34.53
C SER A 181 -3.28 -0.90 -33.39
N PRO A 182 -2.13 -1.27 -32.79
CA PRO A 182 -1.48 -0.42 -31.79
C PRO A 182 -1.18 1.01 -32.28
N ALA A 183 -0.92 1.19 -33.59
CA ALA A 183 -0.68 2.52 -34.19
C ALA A 183 -1.95 3.37 -34.21
N ASP A 184 -3.12 2.77 -34.42
CA ASP A 184 -4.39 3.51 -34.49
C ASP A 184 -4.76 4.08 -33.13
N LEU A 185 -4.42 3.38 -32.02
CA LEU A 185 -4.64 3.88 -30.68
C LEU A 185 -3.88 5.17 -30.38
N ALA A 186 -2.74 5.40 -31.05
CA ALA A 186 -1.99 6.65 -30.92
C ALA A 186 -2.76 7.88 -31.42
N THR A 187 -3.75 7.70 -32.30
CA THR A 187 -4.60 8.78 -32.78
C THR A 187 -5.73 9.15 -31.84
N CYS A 188 -6.11 8.22 -30.97
CA CYS A 188 -7.20 8.38 -30.02
C CYS A 188 -6.80 9.26 -28.81
N THR A 189 -7.80 9.75 -28.08
CA THR A 189 -7.58 10.36 -26.77
C THR A 189 -7.23 9.27 -25.79
N LEU A 190 -6.04 9.35 -25.21
CA LEU A 190 -5.57 8.44 -24.17
C LEU A 190 -5.84 9.05 -22.79
N ILE A 191 -6.43 8.28 -21.90
CA ILE A 191 -6.72 8.72 -20.54
C ILE A 191 -5.59 8.21 -19.64
N GLU A 192 -4.88 9.12 -18.96
CA GLU A 192 -3.79 8.79 -18.04
C GLU A 192 -4.32 8.55 -16.65
N SER A 193 -3.91 7.44 -16.04
CA SER A 193 -4.11 7.18 -14.63
C SER A 193 -2.78 7.34 -13.88
N GLN A 194 -2.68 8.39 -13.05
CA GLN A 194 -1.41 8.80 -12.44
C GLN A 194 -0.83 7.74 -11.50
N LEU A 195 -1.67 7.09 -10.71
CA LEU A 195 -1.24 6.06 -9.76
C LEU A 195 -1.12 4.66 -10.36
N ASN A 196 -1.57 4.44 -11.61
CA ASN A 196 -1.39 3.15 -12.26
C ASN A 196 0.11 2.87 -12.46
N PRO A 197 0.66 1.75 -11.95
CA PRO A 197 2.06 1.38 -12.16
C PRO A 197 2.37 0.97 -13.60
N VAL A 198 1.35 0.72 -14.43
CA VAL A 198 1.46 0.45 -15.87
C VAL A 198 1.05 1.70 -16.64
N LYS A 199 1.98 2.26 -17.39
CA LYS A 199 1.76 3.49 -18.13
C LYS A 199 1.50 3.25 -19.63
N TRP A 200 0.86 4.20 -20.30
CA TRP A 200 0.71 4.15 -21.76
C TRP A 200 2.06 4.01 -22.48
N ALA A 201 3.12 4.63 -21.93
CA ALA A 201 4.47 4.47 -22.48
C ALA A 201 4.95 3.03 -22.47
N ASP A 202 4.67 2.28 -21.38
CA ASP A 202 5.01 0.85 -21.26
C ASP A 202 4.23 0.04 -22.29
N TRP A 203 2.92 0.32 -22.41
CA TRP A 203 2.07 -0.40 -23.33
C TRP A 203 2.45 -0.16 -24.78
N PHE A 204 2.67 1.11 -25.20
CA PHE A 204 3.10 1.43 -26.56
C PHE A 204 4.46 0.82 -26.88
N SER A 205 5.42 0.91 -25.96
CA SER A 205 6.76 0.31 -26.14
C SER A 205 6.68 -1.20 -26.32
N LEU A 206 5.87 -1.90 -25.50
CA LEU A 206 5.65 -3.34 -25.63
C LEU A 206 5.05 -3.71 -26.98
N ASN A 207 4.20 -2.87 -27.55
CA ASN A 207 3.53 -3.07 -28.82
C ASN A 207 4.31 -2.47 -30.01
N GLY A 208 5.60 -2.14 -29.83
CA GLY A 208 6.48 -1.65 -30.89
C GLY A 208 6.15 -0.25 -31.43
N GLN A 209 5.44 0.55 -30.62
CA GLN A 209 5.01 1.90 -30.94
C GLN A 209 5.60 2.92 -29.95
N ARG A 210 5.57 4.19 -30.32
CA ARG A 210 5.91 5.30 -29.41
C ARG A 210 4.63 5.97 -28.92
N LEU A 211 4.66 6.35 -27.64
CA LEU A 211 3.60 7.19 -27.07
C LEU A 211 3.55 8.52 -27.87
N PRO A 212 2.36 8.95 -28.34
CA PRO A 212 2.23 10.22 -29.05
C PRO A 212 2.54 11.41 -28.13
N GLU A 213 3.27 12.39 -28.71
CA GLU A 213 3.62 13.64 -28.00
C GLU A 213 2.44 14.62 -28.02
N LYS A 214 1.39 14.32 -27.25
CA LYS A 214 0.24 15.21 -27.08
C LYS A 214 -0.22 15.17 -25.63
N ALA A 215 -0.89 16.23 -25.18
CA ALA A 215 -1.50 16.27 -23.86
C ALA A 215 -2.63 15.25 -23.78
N HIS A 216 -2.70 14.55 -22.65
CA HIS A 216 -3.71 13.56 -22.34
C HIS A 216 -4.51 13.98 -21.10
N PRO A 217 -5.85 13.75 -21.06
CA PRO A 217 -6.60 13.84 -19.83
C PRO A 217 -5.98 12.95 -18.76
N SER A 218 -5.82 13.47 -17.57
CA SER A 218 -5.13 12.78 -16.48
C SER A 218 -5.96 12.77 -15.21
N PHE A 219 -6.09 11.61 -14.61
CA PHE A 219 -6.81 11.39 -13.35
C PHE A 219 -5.86 10.78 -12.31
N ASP A 220 -6.08 11.09 -11.05
CA ASP A 220 -5.24 10.58 -9.96
C ASP A 220 -5.43 9.08 -9.72
N ARG A 221 -6.56 8.49 -10.13
CA ARG A 221 -6.89 7.09 -9.84
C ARG A 221 -7.65 6.38 -10.95
N GLY A 222 -7.47 5.05 -11.05
CA GLY A 222 -8.05 4.21 -12.10
C GLY A 222 -9.58 4.23 -12.16
N ALA A 223 -10.25 4.31 -11.01
CA ALA A 223 -11.72 4.39 -10.99
C ALA A 223 -12.26 5.60 -11.76
N LEU A 224 -11.57 6.75 -11.72
CA LEU A 224 -11.95 7.95 -12.48
C LEU A 224 -11.60 7.82 -13.96
N ALA A 225 -10.46 7.19 -14.27
CA ALA A 225 -10.08 6.92 -15.65
C ALA A 225 -11.09 5.98 -16.34
N ILE A 226 -11.56 4.94 -15.62
CA ILE A 226 -12.61 4.04 -16.09
C ILE A 226 -13.92 4.80 -16.33
N ALA A 227 -14.35 5.62 -15.36
CA ALA A 227 -15.58 6.42 -15.51
C ALA A 227 -15.51 7.34 -16.73
N ALA A 228 -14.38 8.04 -16.95
CA ALA A 228 -14.16 8.89 -18.11
C ALA A 228 -14.20 8.10 -19.42
N ALA A 229 -13.71 6.86 -19.45
CA ALA A 229 -13.79 6.00 -20.63
C ALA A 229 -15.24 5.55 -20.93
N VAL A 230 -16.04 5.24 -19.89
CA VAL A 230 -17.49 4.95 -20.00
C VAL A 230 -18.22 6.16 -20.59
N ASP A 231 -17.89 7.37 -20.14
CA ASP A 231 -18.47 8.61 -20.65
C ASP A 231 -18.00 8.96 -22.08
N GLY A 232 -17.06 8.18 -22.64
CA GLY A 232 -16.60 8.34 -24.02
C GLY A 232 -15.50 9.36 -24.22
N LEU A 233 -14.79 9.76 -23.15
CA LEU A 233 -13.68 10.70 -23.24
C LEU A 233 -12.50 10.15 -24.08
N GLY A 234 -12.29 8.84 -24.07
CA GLY A 234 -11.19 8.18 -24.79
C GLY A 234 -10.94 6.76 -24.33
N LEU A 235 -9.69 6.33 -24.49
CA LEU A 235 -9.19 5.02 -24.09
C LEU A 235 -8.58 5.07 -22.69
N ALA A 236 -9.01 4.22 -21.77
CA ALA A 236 -8.33 4.00 -20.50
C ALA A 236 -7.39 2.78 -20.60
N LEU A 237 -6.22 2.87 -19.98
CA LEU A 237 -5.32 1.74 -19.77
C LEU A 237 -5.39 1.36 -18.30
N GLU A 238 -6.14 0.30 -17.99
CA GLU A 238 -6.40 -0.11 -16.61
C GLU A 238 -6.45 -1.63 -16.44
N THR A 239 -6.33 -2.07 -15.20
CA THR A 239 -6.54 -3.48 -14.86
C THR A 239 -7.99 -3.88 -15.11
N THR A 240 -8.19 -5.04 -15.74
CA THR A 240 -9.53 -5.62 -15.92
C THR A 240 -10.27 -5.80 -14.59
N ARG A 241 -9.53 -6.00 -13.50
CA ARG A 241 -10.07 -6.10 -12.13
C ARG A 241 -10.89 -4.89 -11.71
N PHE A 242 -10.49 -3.68 -12.10
CA PHE A 242 -11.25 -2.46 -11.79
C PHE A 242 -12.45 -2.22 -12.71
N ALA A 243 -12.45 -2.82 -13.88
CA ALA A 243 -13.48 -2.62 -14.89
C ALA A 243 -14.48 -3.79 -14.99
N GLU A 244 -14.40 -4.79 -14.11
CA GLU A 244 -15.25 -6.00 -14.20
C GLU A 244 -16.75 -5.69 -14.33
N ALA A 245 -17.26 -4.74 -13.55
CA ALA A 245 -18.66 -4.37 -13.57
C ALA A 245 -19.05 -3.68 -14.88
N GLU A 246 -18.21 -2.79 -15.40
CA GLU A 246 -18.44 -2.08 -16.66
C GLU A 246 -18.34 -3.02 -17.86
N LEU A 247 -17.38 -3.93 -17.83
CA LEU A 247 -17.23 -4.98 -18.86
C LEU A 247 -18.44 -5.93 -18.85
N ALA A 248 -18.87 -6.37 -17.68
CA ALA A 248 -20.03 -7.27 -17.54
C ALA A 248 -21.36 -6.62 -18.02
N ARG A 249 -21.51 -5.29 -17.87
CA ARG A 249 -22.67 -4.55 -18.38
C ARG A 249 -22.55 -4.17 -19.85
N GLY A 250 -21.37 -4.30 -20.46
CA GLY A 250 -21.11 -3.84 -21.82
C GLY A 250 -20.91 -2.32 -21.93
N ASP A 251 -20.71 -1.61 -20.83
CA ASP A 251 -20.39 -0.18 -20.81
C ASP A 251 -19.01 0.08 -21.40
N LEU A 252 -18.09 -0.88 -21.20
CA LEU A 252 -16.73 -0.91 -21.76
C LEU A 252 -16.49 -2.21 -22.51
N VAL A 253 -15.56 -2.13 -23.46
CA VAL A 253 -14.99 -3.28 -24.16
C VAL A 253 -13.48 -3.22 -24.09
N LEU A 254 -12.84 -4.40 -24.04
CA LEU A 254 -11.38 -4.50 -24.11
C LEU A 254 -10.92 -4.32 -25.55
N ILE A 255 -9.80 -3.63 -25.71
CA ILE A 255 -9.09 -3.55 -27.00
C ILE A 255 -8.00 -4.59 -26.98
N GLU A 256 -8.29 -5.74 -27.59
CA GLU A 256 -7.38 -6.88 -27.61
C GLU A 256 -7.51 -7.64 -28.96
N GLY A 257 -6.56 -8.53 -29.20
CA GLY A 257 -6.49 -9.33 -30.40
C GLY A 257 -5.06 -9.83 -30.62
N PRO A 258 -4.81 -10.65 -31.65
CA PRO A 258 -3.49 -11.27 -31.87
C PRO A 258 -2.37 -10.25 -32.14
N GLN A 259 -2.71 -9.04 -32.59
CA GLN A 259 -1.80 -7.94 -32.84
C GLN A 259 -1.42 -7.14 -31.59
N PHE A 260 -2.10 -7.34 -30.45
CA PHE A 260 -1.85 -6.63 -29.20
C PHE A 260 -1.12 -7.52 -28.20
N ARG A 261 -0.06 -6.98 -27.60
CA ARG A 261 0.59 -7.60 -26.46
C ARG A 261 -0.03 -7.12 -25.18
N ARG A 262 -0.28 -8.04 -24.26
CA ARG A 262 -0.90 -7.78 -22.97
C ARG A 262 0.18 -7.51 -21.91
N ILE A 263 -0.15 -6.70 -20.92
CA ILE A 263 0.70 -6.48 -19.75
C ILE A 263 0.05 -7.20 -18.56
N GLU A 264 0.77 -8.18 -18.01
CA GLU A 264 0.39 -8.88 -16.79
C GLU A 264 1.41 -8.54 -15.72
N ARG A 265 0.94 -8.04 -14.58
CA ARG A 265 1.79 -7.63 -13.48
C ARG A 265 1.09 -7.80 -12.14
N GLU A 266 1.83 -8.15 -11.10
CA GLU A 266 1.35 -8.07 -9.74
C GLU A 266 1.36 -6.61 -9.31
N THR A 267 0.19 -6.06 -8.97
CA THR A 267 0.04 -4.64 -8.64
C THR A 267 -0.63 -4.40 -7.30
N HIS A 268 -1.32 -5.41 -6.73
CA HIS A 268 -1.90 -5.32 -5.41
C HIS A 268 -1.29 -6.35 -4.47
N PHE A 269 -1.03 -5.91 -3.22
CA PHE A 269 -0.43 -6.74 -2.19
C PHE A 269 -1.21 -6.57 -0.89
N ILE A 270 -1.56 -7.67 -0.23
CA ILE A 270 -2.10 -7.65 1.12
C ILE A 270 -0.96 -7.65 2.12
N CYS A 271 -1.03 -6.72 3.05
CA CYS A 271 -0.04 -6.49 4.10
C CYS A 271 -0.71 -6.65 5.46
N TYR A 272 -0.04 -7.35 6.39
CA TYR A 272 -0.51 -7.52 7.76
C TYR A 272 0.67 -7.83 8.70
N ARG A 273 0.50 -7.60 10.00
CA ARG A 273 1.58 -7.86 10.97
C ARG A 273 1.85 -9.36 11.08
N LYS A 274 3.12 -9.73 11.16
CA LYS A 274 3.54 -11.12 11.39
C LYS A 274 2.95 -11.68 12.69
N ALA A 275 2.80 -10.84 13.71
CA ALA A 275 2.18 -11.20 14.99
C ALA A 275 0.70 -11.60 14.84
N ASP A 276 -0.01 -11.05 13.85
CA ASP A 276 -1.45 -11.28 13.63
C ASP A 276 -1.76 -12.38 12.62
N ARG A 277 -0.71 -13.06 12.07
CA ARG A 277 -0.88 -14.06 10.99
C ARG A 277 -1.90 -15.15 11.32
N ASP A 278 -2.01 -15.53 12.60
CA ASP A 278 -2.89 -16.58 13.09
C ASP A 278 -4.20 -16.03 13.69
N ASN A 279 -4.48 -14.73 13.52
CA ASN A 279 -5.73 -14.12 13.91
C ASN A 279 -6.89 -14.70 13.08
N ALA A 280 -7.90 -15.24 13.76
CA ALA A 280 -9.01 -15.94 13.11
C ALA A 280 -9.79 -15.07 12.11
N GLN A 281 -10.00 -13.78 12.40
CA GLN A 281 -10.70 -12.85 11.52
C GLN A 281 -9.86 -12.54 10.28
N LEU A 282 -8.56 -12.33 10.46
CA LEU A 282 -7.63 -12.12 9.36
C LEU A 282 -7.53 -13.36 8.46
N LEU A 283 -7.44 -14.55 9.04
CA LEU A 283 -7.42 -15.82 8.29
C LEU A 283 -8.72 -16.01 7.49
N ALA A 284 -9.87 -15.73 8.08
CA ALA A 284 -11.16 -15.79 7.40
C ALA A 284 -11.21 -14.82 6.21
N PHE A 285 -10.77 -13.57 6.42
CA PHE A 285 -10.72 -12.55 5.36
C PHE A 285 -9.77 -12.93 4.24
N ARG A 286 -8.54 -13.35 4.55
CA ARG A 286 -7.55 -13.78 3.57
C ARG A 286 -8.04 -14.97 2.74
N SER A 287 -8.62 -15.98 3.40
CA SER A 287 -9.19 -17.15 2.72
C SER A 287 -10.34 -16.78 1.79
N TRP A 288 -11.23 -15.89 2.23
CA TRP A 288 -12.31 -15.38 1.40
C TRP A 288 -11.77 -14.54 0.22
N LEU A 289 -10.83 -13.64 0.48
CA LEU A 289 -10.21 -12.79 -0.54
C LEU A 289 -9.56 -13.62 -1.65
N ALA A 290 -8.81 -14.67 -1.29
CA ALA A 290 -8.18 -15.58 -2.24
C ALA A 290 -9.22 -16.30 -3.13
N LYS A 291 -10.36 -16.72 -2.57
CA LYS A 291 -11.45 -17.33 -3.34
C LYS A 291 -12.08 -16.33 -4.32
N GLN A 292 -12.28 -15.07 -3.91
CA GLN A 292 -12.81 -14.02 -4.80
C GLN A 292 -11.86 -13.73 -5.95
N LEU A 293 -10.55 -13.67 -5.67
CA LEU A 293 -9.52 -13.44 -6.70
C LEU A 293 -9.48 -14.58 -7.72
N ALA A 294 -9.54 -15.83 -7.27
CA ALA A 294 -9.58 -16.98 -8.17
C ALA A 294 -10.83 -16.99 -9.06
N ALA A 295 -11.99 -16.61 -8.51
CA ALA A 295 -13.23 -16.51 -9.29
C ALA A 295 -13.19 -15.38 -10.33
N SER A 296 -12.60 -14.24 -9.99
CA SER A 296 -12.41 -13.09 -10.88
C SER A 296 -11.49 -13.42 -12.06
N THR A 297 -10.39 -14.13 -11.82
CA THR A 297 -9.48 -14.56 -12.88
C THR A 297 -10.13 -15.55 -13.85
N ALA A 298 -10.97 -16.45 -13.37
CA ALA A 298 -11.69 -17.41 -14.21
C ALA A 298 -12.76 -16.76 -15.11
N ALA A 299 -13.32 -15.63 -14.73
CA ALA A 299 -14.30 -14.87 -15.51
C ALA A 299 -13.67 -13.98 -16.60
N SER A 300 -12.35 -13.74 -16.52
CA SER A 300 -11.60 -12.85 -17.43
C SER A 300 -10.88 -13.61 -18.56
N ILE A 301 -10.99 -14.95 -18.62
CA ILE A 301 -10.49 -15.84 -19.66
C ILE A 301 -11.65 -16.28 -20.56
#